data_3286a051ccc2a4f9a4e03af570d844e0
#
_entry.id   3286a051ccc2a4f9a4e03af570d844e0
#
_cell.length_a   1.000
_cell.length_b   1.000
_cell.length_c   1.000
_cell.angle_alpha   90.00
_cell.angle_beta   90.00
_cell.angle_gamma   90.00
#
_symmetry.space_group_name_H-M   'P 1'
#
loop_
_entity.id
_entity.type
_entity.pdbx_description
1 polymer ?
#
loop_
_entity_poly.entity_id
_entity_poly.type
_entity_poly.pdbx_seq_one_letter_code
_entity_poly.pdbx_strand_id
1 'polypeptide(L)'
;EEGNQITLPGYVRLFGKGNKERLVPIGSYAQKAIQDYLVRARPSLVAHGKGTAALFVNGRGGRLGRQGAWLILKEAAEAAGLSSDFSPHSMRHSFATHLLQGGADIRVVQELLGHASIATTQVYTKVTPEGLMEVYRMAHPCAHERG
;
A
#
# COMPACT_ATOMS: atom_id res chain seq x y z
N GLU A 1 -9.41 25.14 14.87
CA GLU A 1 -8.04 24.82 14.44
C GLU A 1 -8.10 24.04 13.13
N GLU A 2 -7.95 24.74 12.03
CA GLU A 2 -7.79 24.13 10.72
C GLU A 2 -6.39 23.48 10.70
N GLY A 3 -6.30 22.25 11.22
CA GLY A 3 -5.10 21.46 11.10
C GLY A 3 -4.79 21.21 9.64
N ASN A 4 -3.52 21.28 9.27
CA ASN A 4 -3.01 20.96 7.95
C ASN A 4 -3.57 19.62 7.49
N GLN A 5 -4.61 19.66 6.68
CA GLN A 5 -5.11 18.44 6.04
C GLN A 5 -4.22 18.12 4.86
N ILE A 6 -3.45 17.06 5.02
CA ILE A 6 -2.70 16.49 3.91
C ILE A 6 -3.68 15.65 3.09
N THR A 7 -3.94 16.09 1.87
CA THR A 7 -4.76 15.32 0.94
C THR A 7 -3.86 14.32 0.21
N LEU A 8 -4.13 13.03 0.39
CA LEU A 8 -3.40 11.97 -0.32
C LEU A 8 -4.14 11.57 -1.59
N PRO A 9 -3.41 11.30 -2.67
CA PRO A 9 -4.03 10.66 -3.83
C PRO A 9 -4.51 9.24 -3.46
N GLY A 10 -5.49 8.73 -4.18
CA GLY A 10 -6.00 7.38 -3.94
C GLY A 10 -5.08 6.26 -4.41
N TYR A 11 -3.86 6.56 -4.77
CA TYR A 11 -2.87 5.59 -5.25
C TYR A 11 -1.46 6.03 -4.88
N VAL A 12 -0.52 5.09 -4.88
CA VAL A 12 0.91 5.37 -4.75
C VAL A 12 1.65 4.85 -5.96
N ARG A 13 2.73 5.57 -6.30
CA ARG A 13 3.65 5.18 -7.36
C ARG A 13 4.84 4.48 -6.72
N LEU A 14 5.07 3.24 -7.11
CA LEU A 14 6.17 2.43 -6.61
C LEU A 14 7.16 2.14 -7.73
N PHE A 15 8.46 2.17 -7.40
CA PHE A 15 9.52 1.82 -8.31
C PHE A 15 10.12 0.48 -7.90
N GLY A 16 10.06 -0.49 -8.81
CA GLY A 16 10.62 -1.81 -8.61
C GLY A 16 11.95 -2.01 -9.34
N LYS A 17 12.36 -3.25 -9.50
CA LYS A 17 13.58 -3.64 -10.24
C LYS A 17 13.56 -3.04 -11.64
N GLY A 18 14.69 -2.46 -12.07
CA GLY A 18 14.85 -1.88 -13.39
C GLY A 18 14.05 -0.60 -13.60
N ASN A 19 13.79 0.16 -12.53
CA ASN A 19 12.98 1.39 -12.57
C ASN A 19 11.57 1.21 -13.12
N LYS A 20 11.03 -0.01 -13.04
CA LYS A 20 9.64 -0.24 -13.42
C LYS A 20 8.71 0.41 -12.40
N GLU A 21 7.91 1.33 -12.89
CA GLU A 21 6.92 2.05 -12.12
C GLU A 21 5.62 1.27 -12.03
N ARG A 22 5.05 1.22 -10.84
CA ARG A 22 3.72 0.64 -10.59
C ARG A 22 2.85 1.64 -9.87
N LEU A 23 1.58 1.69 -10.26
CA LEU A 23 0.56 2.42 -9.53
C LEU A 23 -0.25 1.43 -8.71
N VAL A 24 -0.33 1.66 -7.41
CA VAL A 24 -1.04 0.79 -6.48
C VAL A 24 -2.11 1.61 -5.76
N PRO A 25 -3.37 1.18 -5.79
CA PRO A 25 -4.43 1.90 -5.08
C PRO A 25 -4.26 1.79 -3.57
N ILE A 26 -4.68 2.84 -2.87
CA ILE A 26 -4.68 2.87 -1.41
C ILE A 26 -6.13 2.99 -0.94
N GLY A 27 -6.57 2.04 -0.11
CA GLY A 27 -7.91 2.07 0.49
C GLY A 27 -8.09 3.24 1.47
N SER A 28 -9.33 3.57 1.75
CA SER A 28 -9.66 4.71 2.60
C SER A 28 -9.11 4.61 4.02
N TYR A 29 -9.11 3.42 4.60
CA TYR A 29 -8.52 3.20 5.93
C TYR A 29 -7.02 3.43 5.94
N ALA A 30 -6.32 2.93 4.92
CA ALA A 30 -4.87 3.14 4.78
C ALA A 30 -4.54 4.60 4.54
N GLN A 31 -5.32 5.30 3.72
CA GLN A 31 -5.15 6.73 3.49
C GLN A 31 -5.27 7.52 4.79
N LYS A 32 -6.28 7.22 5.59
CA LYS A 32 -6.49 7.88 6.88
C LYS A 32 -5.33 7.60 7.84
N ALA A 33 -4.88 6.35 7.91
CA ALA A 33 -3.75 5.96 8.76
C ALA A 33 -2.47 6.68 8.35
N ILE A 34 -2.20 6.80 7.05
CA ILE A 34 -1.03 7.52 6.54
C ILE A 34 -1.14 9.02 6.84
N GLN A 35 -2.31 9.61 6.69
CA GLN A 35 -2.53 11.01 7.02
C GLN A 35 -2.25 11.29 8.50
N ASP A 36 -2.78 10.46 9.38
CA ASP A 36 -2.55 10.57 10.82
C ASP A 36 -1.06 10.41 11.15
N TYR A 37 -0.40 9.46 10.53
CA TYR A 37 1.03 9.23 10.68
C TYR A 37 1.84 10.45 10.26
N LEU A 38 1.56 11.02 9.09
CA LEU A 38 2.29 12.17 8.55
C LEU A 38 2.18 13.40 9.43
N VAL A 39 1.03 13.59 10.06
CA VAL A 39 0.77 14.78 10.90
C VAL A 39 1.25 14.57 12.33
N ARG A 40 1.00 13.40 12.91
CA ARG A 40 1.18 13.16 14.35
C ARG A 40 2.46 12.45 14.73
N ALA A 41 2.93 11.52 13.90
CA ALA A 41 4.06 10.66 14.27
C ALA A 41 5.35 10.99 13.52
N ARG A 42 5.28 11.16 12.20
CA ARG A 42 6.47 11.36 11.38
C ARG A 42 7.32 12.56 11.82
N PRO A 43 6.77 13.75 12.12
CA PRO A 43 7.61 14.90 12.53
C PRO A 43 8.47 14.62 13.76
N SER A 44 7.91 13.95 14.77
CA SER A 44 8.68 13.63 15.99
C SER A 44 9.70 12.52 15.74
N LEU A 45 9.42 11.57 14.88
CA LEU A 45 10.37 10.52 14.52
C LEU A 45 11.55 11.09 13.73
N VAL A 46 11.30 11.93 12.74
CA VAL A 46 12.34 12.57 11.93
C VAL A 46 13.25 13.44 12.77
N ALA A 47 12.72 14.08 13.83
CA ALA A 47 13.49 14.92 14.72
C ALA A 47 14.63 14.18 15.46
N HIS A 48 14.54 12.86 15.59
CA HIS A 48 15.59 12.04 16.20
C HIS A 48 16.77 11.74 15.27
N GLY A 49 16.66 12.04 14.00
CA GLY A 49 17.67 11.74 12.99
C GLY A 49 18.19 12.99 12.30
N LYS A 50 18.88 12.76 11.20
CA LYS A 50 19.47 13.82 10.36
C LYS A 50 18.51 14.38 9.31
N GLY A 51 17.25 13.93 9.33
CA GLY A 51 16.28 14.23 8.30
C GLY A 51 16.31 13.19 7.17
N THR A 52 15.15 12.93 6.59
CA THR A 52 15.01 11.99 5.47
C THR A 52 13.77 12.34 4.66
N ALA A 53 13.86 12.12 3.35
CA ALA A 53 12.71 12.24 2.46
C ALA A 53 11.84 10.97 2.46
N ALA A 54 12.29 9.88 3.11
CA ALA A 54 11.55 8.64 3.18
C ALA A 54 10.20 8.86 3.86
N LEU A 55 9.15 8.25 3.32
CA LEU A 55 7.80 8.33 3.88
C LEU A 55 7.75 7.65 5.25
N PHE A 56 8.19 6.40 5.33
CA PHE A 56 8.19 5.65 6.58
C PHE A 56 9.54 5.71 7.27
N VAL A 57 9.50 6.05 8.54
CA VAL A 57 10.68 6.37 9.34
C VAL A 57 10.72 5.46 10.56
N ASN A 58 11.92 5.00 10.92
CA ASN A 58 12.14 4.19 12.13
C ASN A 58 12.24 5.06 13.37
N GLY A 59 12.38 4.43 14.54
CA GLY A 59 12.50 5.15 15.81
C GLY A 59 13.77 6.00 15.98
N ARG A 60 14.75 5.84 15.10
CA ARG A 60 16.00 6.63 15.08
C ARG A 60 15.95 7.82 14.14
N GLY A 61 14.83 8.00 13.45
CA GLY A 61 14.64 9.10 12.50
C GLY A 61 15.18 8.83 11.10
N GLY A 62 15.59 7.60 10.81
CA GLY A 62 16.04 7.19 9.49
C GLY A 62 14.97 6.41 8.72
N ARG A 63 15.29 6.06 7.49
CA ARG A 63 14.40 5.27 6.63
C ARG A 63 14.05 3.93 7.29
N LEU A 64 12.78 3.58 7.31
CA LEU A 64 12.33 2.27 7.78
C LEU A 64 12.83 1.18 6.82
N GLY A 65 13.57 0.21 7.35
CA GLY A 65 14.08 -0.91 6.57
C GLY A 65 13.09 -2.06 6.46
N ARG A 66 13.44 -3.03 5.62
CA ARG A 66 12.62 -4.22 5.39
C ARG A 66 12.33 -5.00 6.68
N GLN A 67 13.35 -5.22 7.51
CA GLN A 67 13.22 -5.96 8.77
C GLN A 67 12.35 -5.20 9.77
N GLY A 68 12.52 -3.89 9.87
CA GLY A 68 11.72 -3.04 10.75
C GLY A 68 10.25 -3.06 10.34
N ALA A 69 9.97 -2.96 9.06
CA ALA A 69 8.61 -3.05 8.53
C ALA A 69 7.98 -4.41 8.83
N TRP A 70 8.74 -5.49 8.66
CA TRP A 70 8.27 -6.84 8.95
C TRP A 70 7.93 -7.02 10.43
N LEU A 71 8.77 -6.50 11.33
CA LEU A 71 8.51 -6.57 12.77
C LEU A 71 7.23 -5.81 13.16
N ILE A 72 7.02 -4.63 12.61
CA ILE A 72 5.80 -3.85 12.85
C ILE A 72 4.57 -4.64 12.39
N LEU A 73 4.64 -5.21 11.20
CA LEU A 73 3.56 -6.01 10.64
C LEU A 73 3.26 -7.23 11.51
N LYS A 74 4.31 -7.91 11.97
CA LYS A 74 4.19 -9.09 12.84
C LYS A 74 3.53 -8.74 14.17
N GLU A 75 3.96 -7.66 14.79
CA GLU A 75 3.37 -7.18 16.05
C GLU A 75 1.89 -6.83 15.87
N ALA A 76 1.56 -6.15 14.78
CA ALA A 76 0.17 -5.81 14.47
C ALA A 76 -0.69 -7.06 14.24
N ALA A 77 -0.15 -8.05 13.55
CA ALA A 77 -0.83 -9.32 13.30
C ALA A 77 -1.08 -10.09 14.61
N GLU A 78 -0.09 -10.15 15.48
CA GLU A 78 -0.23 -10.77 16.81
C GLU A 78 -1.29 -10.07 17.65
N ALA A 79 -1.28 -8.75 17.66
CA ALA A 79 -2.28 -7.94 18.37
C ALA A 79 -3.70 -8.17 17.83
N ALA A 80 -3.82 -8.44 16.54
CA ALA A 80 -5.11 -8.75 15.90
C ALA A 80 -5.53 -10.21 16.05
N GLY A 81 -4.73 -11.06 16.71
CA GLY A 81 -5.03 -12.47 16.88
C GLY A 81 -4.87 -13.32 15.64
N LEU A 82 -4.10 -12.84 14.66
CA LEU A 82 -3.83 -13.58 13.44
C LEU A 82 -2.79 -14.67 13.66
N SER A 83 -2.78 -15.67 12.79
CA SER A 83 -1.88 -16.81 12.90
C SER A 83 -0.41 -16.38 12.79
N SER A 84 0.49 -17.17 13.40
CA SER A 84 1.94 -16.94 13.31
C SER A 84 2.49 -17.05 11.88
N ASP A 85 1.73 -17.67 10.99
CA ASP A 85 2.08 -17.79 9.56
C ASP A 85 1.77 -16.54 8.75
N PHE A 86 1.21 -15.52 9.39
CA PHE A 86 0.89 -14.28 8.72
C PHE A 86 2.17 -13.57 8.26
N SER A 87 2.21 -13.22 7.00
CA SER A 87 3.39 -12.62 6.35
C SER A 87 2.95 -11.63 5.27
N PRO A 88 3.87 -10.82 4.72
CA PRO A 88 3.56 -10.00 3.55
C PRO A 88 3.03 -10.81 2.36
N HIS A 89 3.52 -12.04 2.17
CA HIS A 89 2.99 -12.94 1.13
C HIS A 89 1.55 -13.35 1.38
N SER A 90 1.17 -13.56 2.65
CA SER A 90 -0.21 -13.88 3.02
C SER A 90 -1.15 -12.71 2.69
N MET A 91 -0.75 -11.49 2.99
CA MET A 91 -1.50 -10.28 2.66
C MET A 91 -1.66 -10.13 1.16
N ARG A 92 -0.59 -10.35 0.42
CA ARG A 92 -0.54 -10.26 -1.03
C ARG A 92 -1.47 -11.29 -1.69
N HIS A 93 -1.41 -12.53 -1.20
CA HIS A 93 -2.29 -13.60 -1.67
C HIS A 93 -3.76 -13.29 -1.38
N SER A 94 -4.05 -12.80 -0.18
CA SER A 94 -5.41 -12.40 0.21
C SER A 94 -5.95 -11.28 -0.67
N PHE A 95 -5.13 -10.26 -0.93
CA PHE A 95 -5.49 -9.16 -1.81
C PHE A 95 -5.82 -9.65 -3.22
N ALA A 96 -4.94 -10.49 -3.79
CA ALA A 96 -5.14 -11.06 -5.11
C ALA A 96 -6.44 -11.89 -5.18
N THR A 97 -6.67 -12.71 -4.17
CA THR A 97 -7.86 -13.57 -4.08
C THR A 97 -9.14 -12.72 -4.03
N HIS A 98 -9.16 -11.69 -3.19
CA HIS A 98 -10.31 -10.80 -3.09
C HIS A 98 -10.61 -10.07 -4.41
N LEU A 99 -9.60 -9.59 -5.09
CA LEU A 99 -9.78 -8.93 -6.38
C LEU A 99 -10.33 -9.90 -7.43
N LEU A 100 -9.80 -11.11 -7.51
CA LEU A 100 -10.25 -12.13 -8.46
C LEU A 100 -11.68 -12.58 -8.17
N GLN A 101 -12.02 -12.77 -6.91
CA GLN A 101 -13.39 -13.12 -6.49
C GLN A 101 -14.38 -11.99 -6.79
N GLY A 102 -13.93 -10.75 -6.73
CA GLY A 102 -14.71 -9.58 -7.12
C GLY A 102 -14.86 -9.37 -8.62
N GLY A 103 -14.29 -10.25 -9.45
CA GLY A 103 -14.42 -10.20 -10.91
C GLY A 103 -13.29 -9.44 -11.61
N ALA A 104 -12.22 -9.11 -10.93
CA ALA A 104 -11.07 -8.45 -11.56
C ALA A 104 -10.36 -9.41 -12.53
N ASP A 105 -9.88 -8.85 -13.65
CA ASP A 105 -9.07 -9.61 -14.59
C ASP A 105 -7.74 -9.99 -13.92
N ILE A 106 -7.34 -11.26 -14.10
CA ILE A 106 -6.09 -11.77 -13.51
C ILE A 106 -4.86 -10.95 -13.92
N ARG A 107 -4.88 -10.40 -15.11
CA ARG A 107 -3.78 -9.56 -15.61
C ARG A 107 -3.66 -8.25 -14.86
N VAL A 108 -4.80 -7.62 -14.51
CA VAL A 108 -4.83 -6.41 -13.68
C VAL A 108 -4.26 -6.72 -12.31
N VAL A 109 -4.64 -7.84 -11.72
CA VAL A 109 -4.12 -8.28 -10.42
C VAL A 109 -2.60 -8.49 -10.47
N GLN A 110 -2.10 -9.15 -11.51
CA GLN A 110 -0.67 -9.35 -11.72
C GLN A 110 0.08 -8.02 -11.84
N GLU A 111 -0.49 -7.06 -12.55
CA GLU A 111 0.11 -5.72 -12.68
C GLU A 111 0.17 -4.99 -11.33
N LEU A 112 -0.90 -5.03 -10.57
CA LEU A 112 -0.95 -4.42 -9.23
C LEU A 112 0.08 -5.04 -8.30
N LEU A 113 0.30 -6.33 -8.38
CA LEU A 113 1.27 -7.05 -7.57
C LEU A 113 2.70 -6.97 -8.11
N GLY A 114 2.88 -6.46 -9.32
CA GLY A 114 4.19 -6.35 -9.95
C GLY A 114 4.78 -7.69 -10.39
N HIS A 115 3.94 -8.69 -10.63
CA HIS A 115 4.36 -9.92 -11.28
C HIS A 115 4.56 -9.64 -12.77
N ALA A 116 5.78 -9.27 -13.12
CA ALA A 116 6.15 -9.04 -14.51
C ALA A 116 6.33 -10.37 -15.23
N SER A 117 5.23 -10.94 -15.74
CA SER A 117 5.38 -11.79 -16.92
C SER A 117 5.45 -10.86 -18.14
N ILE A 118 6.30 -11.19 -19.08
CA ILE A 118 6.56 -10.38 -20.29
C ILE A 118 5.28 -10.11 -21.08
N ALA A 119 4.32 -11.02 -21.03
CA ALA A 119 3.03 -10.89 -21.70
C ALA A 119 2.12 -9.80 -21.09
N THR A 120 2.29 -9.48 -19.82
CA THR A 120 1.47 -8.52 -19.11
C THR A 120 1.90 -7.07 -19.35
N THR A 121 3.18 -6.82 -19.59
CA THR A 121 3.72 -5.47 -19.73
C THR A 121 3.19 -4.74 -20.97
N GLN A 122 2.85 -5.46 -22.04
CA GLN A 122 2.37 -4.85 -23.28
C GLN A 122 0.90 -4.45 -23.24
N VAL A 123 0.09 -5.09 -22.39
CA VAL A 123 -1.36 -4.87 -22.31
C VAL A 123 -1.71 -3.70 -21.39
N TYR A 124 -0.86 -3.38 -20.42
CA TYR A 124 -1.18 -2.46 -19.32
C TYR A 124 -0.50 -1.10 -19.36
N THR A 125 0.23 -0.77 -20.43
CA THR A 125 0.78 0.57 -20.61
C THR A 125 -0.29 1.67 -20.68
N LYS A 126 -1.58 1.28 -20.72
CA LYS A 126 -2.72 2.20 -20.80
C LYS A 126 -3.62 2.20 -19.57
N VAL A 127 -3.23 1.53 -18.48
CA VAL A 127 -4.05 1.54 -17.27
C VAL A 127 -3.88 2.89 -16.56
N THR A 128 -4.94 3.65 -16.50
CA THR A 128 -4.96 4.94 -15.79
C THR A 128 -5.10 4.71 -14.29
N PRO A 129 -4.63 5.65 -13.43
CA PRO A 129 -4.87 5.57 -12.00
C PRO A 129 -6.36 5.45 -11.66
N GLU A 130 -7.21 6.16 -12.39
CA GLU A 130 -8.66 6.11 -12.21
C GLU A 130 -9.22 4.71 -12.53
N GLY A 131 -8.74 4.08 -13.60
CA GLY A 131 -9.13 2.73 -13.96
C GLY A 131 -8.76 1.69 -12.91
N LEU A 132 -7.55 1.79 -12.36
CA LEU A 132 -7.11 0.92 -11.26
C LEU A 132 -7.96 1.12 -10.01
N MET A 133 -8.27 2.37 -9.67
CA MET A 133 -9.11 2.67 -8.52
C MET A 133 -10.53 2.15 -8.71
N GLU A 134 -11.06 2.23 -9.92
CA GLU A 134 -12.38 1.68 -10.23
C GLU A 134 -12.42 0.16 -10.05
N VAL A 135 -11.44 -0.56 -10.59
CA VAL A 135 -11.32 -2.02 -10.40
C VAL A 135 -11.21 -2.38 -8.93
N TYR A 136 -10.40 -1.65 -8.18
CA TYR A 136 -10.25 -1.84 -6.75
C TYR A 136 -11.56 -1.64 -5.99
N ARG A 137 -12.29 -0.57 -6.29
CA ARG A 137 -13.58 -0.27 -5.64
C ARG A 137 -14.64 -1.33 -5.93
N MET A 138 -14.67 -1.86 -7.15
CA MET A 138 -15.62 -2.88 -7.54
C MET A 138 -15.36 -4.22 -6.87
N ALA A 139 -14.11 -4.56 -6.60
CA ALA A 139 -13.70 -5.88 -6.13
C ALA A 139 -13.38 -5.94 -4.64
N HIS A 140 -13.01 -4.82 -4.00
CA HIS A 140 -12.58 -4.80 -2.61
C HIS A 140 -13.78 -4.66 -1.66
N PRO A 141 -14.00 -5.60 -0.71
CA PRO A 141 -15.19 -5.58 0.16
C PRO A 141 -15.32 -4.31 0.99
N CYS A 142 -14.22 -3.79 1.51
CA CYS A 142 -14.23 -2.59 2.35
C CYS A 142 -14.55 -1.31 1.57
N ALA A 143 -14.39 -1.31 0.24
CA ALA A 143 -14.71 -0.17 -0.60
C ALA A 143 -16.22 0.00 -0.84
N HIS A 144 -17.00 -1.07 -0.66
CA HIS A 144 -18.45 -1.07 -0.89
C HIS A 144 -19.27 -0.68 0.35
N GLU A 145 -18.66 -0.66 1.53
CA GLU A 145 -19.35 -0.37 2.79
C GLU A 145 -19.65 1.12 2.99
N ARG A 146 -19.25 1.97 2.06
CA ARG A 146 -19.49 3.41 2.10
C ARG A 146 -20.18 3.86 0.82
N GLY A 147 -21.36 3.36 0.63
CA GLY A 147 -22.26 3.92 -0.35
C GLY A 147 -22.81 5.25 0.12
#